data_46970dc01570c586b557a3a1d7de4e0d
#
_entry.id   46970dc01570c586b557a3a1d7de4e0d
#
_cell.length_a   1.000
_cell.length_b   1.000
_cell.length_c   1.000
_cell.angle_alpha   90.00
_cell.angle_beta   90.00
_cell.angle_gamma   90.00
#
_symmetry.space_group_name_H-M   'P 1'
#
loop_
_entity.id
_entity.type
_entity.pdbx_description
1 polymer ?
#
loop_
_entity_poly.entity_id
_entity_poly.type
_entity_poly.pdbx_seq_one_letter_code
_entity_poly.pdbx_strand_id
1 'polypeptide(L)'
;MLGFKNRGNRQVSYIDAHNTAVIRYQRACRSFIWVGIINFVGLLVGIIQYFSQSIEWMPFYLCFGICDFTFSLLFPIMGVKSIGFWFIVFGLSILTTSGAVLLSVFSAQGKKKVLFAMLIAYLVDWIMVFLAHFVAGEDLLGLMINAGIHVVASFFLILALYQYYSVLNVEKRFKDIPTVAEVKEKEKREAEENHEH
;
A
#
# COMPACT_ATOMS: atom_id res chain seq x y z
N MET A 1 36.85 1.42 -32.03
CA MET A 1 37.05 1.46 -30.55
C MET A 1 36.16 2.45 -29.76
N LEU A 2 35.50 3.42 -30.41
CA LEU A 2 34.64 4.44 -29.75
C LEU A 2 33.23 3.94 -29.33
N GLY A 3 32.76 2.80 -29.85
CA GLY A 3 31.41 2.28 -29.55
C GLY A 3 31.25 1.54 -28.23
N PHE A 4 32.31 0.94 -27.71
CA PHE A 4 32.26 0.14 -26.49
C PHE A 4 32.20 0.97 -25.21
N LYS A 5 32.89 2.10 -25.15
CA LYS A 5 32.88 2.98 -23.95
C LYS A 5 31.52 3.61 -23.67
N ASN A 6 30.75 3.88 -24.74
CA ASN A 6 29.40 4.45 -24.62
C ASN A 6 28.33 3.40 -24.18
N ARG A 7 28.52 2.11 -24.48
CA ARG A 7 27.58 1.05 -24.07
C ARG A 7 27.70 0.74 -22.59
N GLY A 8 28.91 0.66 -22.03
CA GLY A 8 29.14 0.44 -20.62
C GLY A 8 28.52 1.55 -19.76
N ASN A 9 28.72 2.81 -20.13
CA ASN A 9 28.12 3.95 -19.42
C ASN A 9 26.57 3.96 -19.50
N ARG A 10 25.98 3.50 -20.61
CA ARG A 10 24.52 3.37 -20.73
C ARG A 10 23.96 2.24 -19.87
N GLN A 11 24.64 1.11 -19.76
CA GLN A 11 24.22 -0.01 -18.88
C GLN A 11 24.28 0.37 -17.42
N VAL A 12 25.35 1.02 -16.96
CA VAL A 12 25.46 1.53 -15.58
C VAL A 12 24.35 2.53 -15.32
N SER A 13 24.10 3.46 -16.23
CA SER A 13 23.01 4.44 -16.11
C SER A 13 21.62 3.80 -16.06
N TYR A 14 21.40 2.69 -16.79
CA TYR A 14 20.14 1.93 -16.72
C TYR A 14 19.95 1.26 -15.36
N ILE A 15 20.97 0.53 -14.90
CA ILE A 15 20.91 -0.19 -13.62
C ILE A 15 20.62 0.81 -12.47
N ASP A 16 21.31 1.94 -12.45
CA ASP A 16 21.12 2.96 -11.42
C ASP A 16 19.72 3.59 -11.48
N ALA A 17 19.26 3.93 -12.70
CA ALA A 17 17.93 4.51 -12.91
C ALA A 17 16.84 3.52 -12.54
N HIS A 18 16.96 2.26 -12.95
CA HIS A 18 15.99 1.20 -12.63
C HIS A 18 15.95 0.90 -11.13
N ASN A 19 17.09 0.70 -10.50
CA ASN A 19 17.18 0.46 -9.06
C ASN A 19 16.58 1.62 -8.26
N THR A 20 16.89 2.87 -8.65
CA THR A 20 16.31 4.05 -8.01
C THR A 20 14.79 4.09 -8.14
N ALA A 21 14.26 3.81 -9.33
CA ALA A 21 12.82 3.78 -9.57
C ALA A 21 12.14 2.66 -8.76
N VAL A 22 12.72 1.46 -8.74
CA VAL A 22 12.21 0.31 -7.96
C VAL A 22 12.21 0.60 -6.46
N ILE A 23 13.28 1.17 -5.91
CA ILE A 23 13.36 1.54 -4.48
C ILE A 23 12.29 2.56 -4.12
N ARG A 24 12.06 3.58 -4.97
CA ARG A 24 11.00 4.59 -4.75
C ARG A 24 9.62 3.95 -4.79
N TYR A 25 9.37 3.07 -5.74
CA TYR A 25 8.12 2.31 -5.84
C TYR A 25 7.87 1.45 -4.60
N GLN A 26 8.85 0.65 -4.18
CA GLN A 26 8.76 -0.19 -2.99
C GLN A 26 8.50 0.63 -1.72
N ARG A 27 9.17 1.78 -1.58
CA ARG A 27 8.96 2.69 -0.46
C ARG A 27 7.55 3.25 -0.45
N ALA A 28 7.02 3.68 -1.60
CA ALA A 28 5.66 4.19 -1.72
C ALA A 28 4.61 3.11 -1.36
N CYS A 29 4.77 1.88 -1.84
CA CYS A 29 3.88 0.77 -1.45
C CYS A 29 3.92 0.51 0.06
N ARG A 30 5.11 0.47 0.66
CA ARG A 30 5.27 0.22 2.10
C ARG A 30 4.76 1.35 2.97
N SER A 31 4.68 2.58 2.46
CA SER A 31 4.13 3.71 3.21
C SER A 31 2.67 3.50 3.58
N PHE A 32 1.92 2.70 2.81
CA PHE A 32 0.53 2.35 3.14
C PHE A 32 0.40 1.48 4.39
N ILE A 33 1.47 0.80 4.82
CA ILE A 33 1.49 0.02 6.08
C ILE A 33 1.18 0.91 7.28
N TRP A 34 1.57 2.19 7.24
CA TRP A 34 1.28 3.14 8.30
C TRP A 34 -0.21 3.31 8.57
N VAL A 35 -1.05 3.20 7.55
CA VAL A 35 -2.52 3.24 7.71
C VAL A 35 -2.98 2.06 8.57
N GLY A 36 -2.46 0.87 8.33
CA GLY A 36 -2.74 -0.30 9.15
C GLY A 36 -2.25 -0.14 10.61
N ILE A 37 -1.05 0.42 10.79
CA ILE A 37 -0.50 0.68 12.13
C ILE A 37 -1.39 1.67 12.90
N ILE A 38 -1.80 2.76 12.26
CA ILE A 38 -2.66 3.77 12.89
C ILE A 38 -4.02 3.16 13.25
N ASN A 39 -4.61 2.34 12.37
CA ASN A 39 -5.85 1.62 12.66
C ASN A 39 -5.70 0.70 13.89
N PHE A 40 -4.58 -0.01 13.98
CA PHE A 40 -4.32 -0.88 15.14
C PHE A 40 -4.13 -0.09 16.42
N VAL A 41 -3.47 1.06 16.36
CA VAL A 41 -3.34 1.97 17.51
C VAL A 41 -4.70 2.50 17.95
N GLY A 42 -5.56 2.91 17.01
CA GLY A 42 -6.93 3.32 17.28
C GLY A 42 -7.72 2.22 18.00
N LEU A 43 -7.60 0.98 17.54
CA LEU A 43 -8.21 -0.17 18.20
C LEU A 43 -7.73 -0.36 19.65
N LEU A 44 -6.42 -0.26 19.90
CA LEU A 44 -5.86 -0.37 21.26
C LEU A 44 -6.39 0.74 22.17
N VAL A 45 -6.50 1.97 21.66
CA VAL A 45 -7.09 3.10 22.39
C VAL A 45 -8.54 2.77 22.77
N GLY A 46 -9.34 2.25 21.84
CA GLY A 46 -10.72 1.84 22.11
C GLY A 46 -10.83 0.76 23.20
N ILE A 47 -9.94 -0.21 23.19
CA ILE A 47 -9.89 -1.26 24.23
C ILE A 47 -9.53 -0.66 25.60
N ILE A 48 -8.53 0.21 25.66
CA ILE A 48 -8.14 0.88 26.91
C ILE A 48 -9.31 1.69 27.46
N GLN A 49 -10.02 2.43 26.64
CA GLN A 49 -11.21 3.18 27.04
C GLN A 49 -12.30 2.27 27.60
N TYR A 50 -12.53 1.12 26.96
CA TYR A 50 -13.49 0.13 27.46
C TYR A 50 -13.15 -0.36 28.87
N PHE A 51 -11.89 -0.72 29.11
CA PHE A 51 -11.47 -1.22 30.42
C PHE A 51 -11.37 -0.13 31.51
N SER A 52 -10.98 1.10 31.11
CA SER A 52 -10.84 2.22 32.06
C SER A 52 -12.18 2.90 32.42
N GLN A 53 -13.28 2.52 31.76
CA GLN A 53 -14.61 3.16 31.86
C GLN A 53 -14.58 4.68 31.61
N SER A 54 -13.51 5.21 31.08
CA SER A 54 -13.31 6.64 30.80
C SER A 54 -13.66 6.97 29.35
N ILE A 55 -14.87 6.57 28.91
CA ILE A 55 -15.33 6.67 27.51
C ILE A 55 -15.44 8.13 27.03
N GLU A 56 -15.49 9.10 27.94
CA GLU A 56 -15.83 10.48 27.60
C GLU A 56 -14.67 11.32 27.04
N TRP A 57 -13.42 10.83 27.01
CA TRP A 57 -12.26 11.72 26.83
C TRP A 57 -11.45 11.56 25.55
N MET A 58 -11.54 10.48 24.83
CA MET A 58 -10.79 10.32 23.58
C MET A 58 -11.69 9.87 22.44
N PRO A 59 -11.77 10.63 21.37
CA PRO A 59 -12.39 10.16 20.14
C PRO A 59 -11.65 8.92 19.65
N PHE A 60 -12.39 7.82 19.54
CA PHE A 60 -11.91 6.57 19.03
C PHE A 60 -12.17 6.54 17.53
N TYR A 61 -11.11 6.51 16.72
CA TYR A 61 -11.23 6.50 15.27
C TYR A 61 -10.56 5.28 14.70
N LEU A 62 -11.28 4.54 13.88
CA LEU A 62 -10.77 3.45 13.08
C LEU A 62 -10.43 3.99 11.68
N CYS A 63 -9.21 3.71 11.21
CA CYS A 63 -8.71 4.25 9.95
C CYS A 63 -9.26 3.56 8.70
N PHE A 64 -9.94 2.40 8.86
CA PHE A 64 -10.63 1.75 7.76
C PHE A 64 -12.12 2.03 7.86
N GLY A 65 -12.71 2.52 6.79
CA GLY A 65 -14.12 2.89 6.72
C GLY A 65 -15.06 1.72 7.05
N ILE A 66 -14.69 0.49 6.66
CA ILE A 66 -15.46 -0.70 7.01
C ILE A 66 -15.45 -0.98 8.51
N CYS A 67 -14.35 -0.69 9.21
CA CYS A 67 -14.26 -0.86 10.66
C CYS A 67 -15.09 0.20 11.37
N ASP A 68 -15.01 1.42 10.90
CA ASP A 68 -15.72 2.58 11.41
C ASP A 68 -17.24 2.45 11.19
N PHE A 69 -17.66 2.06 10.00
CA PHE A 69 -19.05 1.74 9.68
C PHE A 69 -19.60 0.64 10.59
N THR A 70 -18.84 -0.45 10.78
CA THR A 70 -19.27 -1.56 11.64
C THR A 70 -19.37 -1.13 13.09
N PHE A 71 -18.42 -0.33 13.57
CA PHE A 71 -18.45 0.24 14.91
C PHE A 71 -19.71 1.10 15.09
N SER A 72 -19.95 2.07 14.22
CA SER A 72 -21.06 3.01 14.28
C SER A 72 -22.41 2.32 14.16
N LEU A 73 -22.51 1.25 13.35
CA LEU A 73 -23.73 0.46 13.20
C LEU A 73 -24.03 -0.41 14.42
N LEU A 74 -23.03 -1.06 14.99
CA LEU A 74 -23.23 -2.02 16.10
C LEU A 74 -23.28 -1.34 17.46
N PHE A 75 -22.66 -0.18 17.61
CA PHE A 75 -22.64 0.55 18.88
C PHE A 75 -24.02 0.79 19.48
N PRO A 76 -25.02 1.33 18.75
CA PRO A 76 -26.35 1.57 19.29
C PRO A 76 -27.13 0.26 19.57
N ILE A 77 -26.79 -0.84 18.88
CA ILE A 77 -27.50 -2.13 19.00
C ILE A 77 -26.98 -2.95 20.18
N MET A 78 -25.67 -3.08 20.30
CA MET A 78 -25.01 -3.97 21.24
C MET A 78 -24.44 -3.24 22.46
N GLY A 79 -24.06 -1.99 22.28
CA GLY A 79 -23.36 -1.16 23.27
C GLY A 79 -21.94 -1.64 23.56
N VAL A 80 -21.12 -0.71 24.08
CA VAL A 80 -19.71 -0.96 24.39
C VAL A 80 -19.47 -1.97 25.51
N LYS A 81 -20.49 -2.29 26.31
CA LYS A 81 -20.39 -3.31 27.39
C LYS A 81 -20.52 -4.73 26.86
N SER A 82 -20.92 -4.91 25.60
CA SER A 82 -21.06 -6.24 24.99
C SER A 82 -19.69 -6.77 24.56
N ILE A 83 -19.32 -7.92 25.10
CA ILE A 83 -18.08 -8.60 24.67
C ILE A 83 -18.17 -9.02 23.20
N GLY A 84 -19.35 -9.37 22.71
CA GLY A 84 -19.59 -9.71 21.30
C GLY A 84 -19.32 -8.54 20.36
N PHE A 85 -19.68 -7.31 20.78
CA PHE A 85 -19.36 -6.09 20.03
C PHE A 85 -17.85 -5.98 19.78
N TRP A 86 -17.06 -6.10 20.84
CA TRP A 86 -15.61 -5.99 20.75
C TRP A 86 -14.97 -7.12 19.93
N PHE A 87 -15.51 -8.34 20.01
CA PHE A 87 -15.04 -9.44 19.17
C PHE A 87 -15.20 -9.15 17.68
N ILE A 88 -16.34 -8.57 17.27
CA ILE A 88 -16.58 -8.23 15.86
C ILE A 88 -15.67 -7.08 15.42
N VAL A 89 -15.64 -5.98 16.17
CA VAL A 89 -14.82 -4.80 15.82
C VAL A 89 -13.33 -5.15 15.83
N PHE A 90 -12.87 -5.90 16.83
CA PHE A 90 -11.48 -6.34 16.94
C PHE A 90 -11.09 -7.30 15.81
N GLY A 91 -11.91 -8.32 15.58
CA GLY A 91 -11.66 -9.30 14.51
C GLY A 91 -11.60 -8.64 13.13
N LEU A 92 -12.52 -7.72 12.83
CA LEU A 92 -12.54 -6.99 11.59
C LEU A 92 -11.33 -6.07 11.45
N SER A 93 -10.95 -5.36 12.52
CA SER A 93 -9.77 -4.48 12.50
C SER A 93 -8.46 -5.24 12.31
N ILE A 94 -8.31 -6.41 12.91
CA ILE A 94 -7.16 -7.28 12.66
C ILE A 94 -7.16 -7.77 11.21
N LEU A 95 -8.30 -8.20 10.69
CA LEU A 95 -8.41 -8.72 9.33
C LEU A 95 -8.05 -7.63 8.30
N THR A 96 -8.62 -6.43 8.42
CA THR A 96 -8.37 -5.31 7.51
C THR A 96 -6.92 -4.82 7.60
N THR A 97 -6.38 -4.68 8.81
CA THR A 97 -4.98 -4.29 9.04
C THR A 97 -4.02 -5.32 8.44
N SER A 98 -4.25 -6.61 8.71
CA SER A 98 -3.42 -7.70 8.15
C SER A 98 -3.52 -7.73 6.63
N GLY A 99 -4.72 -7.57 6.07
CA GLY A 99 -4.96 -7.47 4.64
C GLY A 99 -4.20 -6.30 4.01
N ALA A 100 -4.26 -5.11 4.60
CA ALA A 100 -3.56 -3.93 4.13
C ALA A 100 -2.03 -4.13 4.14
N VAL A 101 -1.47 -4.71 5.20
CA VAL A 101 -0.04 -5.03 5.30
C VAL A 101 0.37 -6.04 4.22
N LEU A 102 -0.37 -7.14 4.07
CA LEU A 102 -0.08 -8.15 3.05
C LEU A 102 -0.15 -7.57 1.63
N LEU A 103 -1.20 -6.81 1.31
CA LEU A 103 -1.34 -6.16 0.01
C LEU A 103 -0.19 -5.17 -0.25
N SER A 104 0.24 -4.42 0.75
CA SER A 104 1.37 -3.49 0.65
C SER A 104 2.69 -4.22 0.37
N VAL A 105 2.96 -5.31 1.10
CA VAL A 105 4.19 -6.11 0.93
C VAL A 105 4.21 -6.77 -0.45
N PHE A 106 3.10 -7.40 -0.87
CA PHE A 106 3.04 -8.04 -2.18
C PHE A 106 3.05 -7.05 -3.34
N SER A 107 2.45 -5.86 -3.18
CA SER A 107 2.57 -4.78 -4.16
C SER A 107 4.02 -4.33 -4.31
N ALA A 108 4.76 -4.17 -3.21
CA ALA A 108 6.16 -3.80 -3.22
C ALA A 108 7.08 -4.82 -3.92
N GLN A 109 6.63 -6.07 -4.10
CA GLN A 109 7.31 -7.09 -4.92
C GLN A 109 7.08 -6.93 -6.44
N GLY A 110 6.44 -5.86 -6.89
CA GLY A 110 6.16 -5.61 -8.30
C GLY A 110 4.92 -6.32 -8.86
N LYS A 111 4.08 -6.89 -8.01
CA LYS A 111 2.86 -7.59 -8.44
C LYS A 111 1.76 -6.59 -8.80
N LYS A 112 1.71 -6.18 -10.06
CA LYS A 112 0.75 -5.20 -10.61
C LYS A 112 -0.70 -5.47 -10.18
N LYS A 113 -1.16 -6.72 -10.30
CA LYS A 113 -2.54 -7.09 -9.95
C LYS A 113 -2.86 -6.82 -8.48
N VAL A 114 -1.87 -7.01 -7.59
CA VAL A 114 -2.04 -6.76 -6.15
C VAL A 114 -2.14 -5.27 -5.85
N LEU A 115 -1.33 -4.43 -6.53
CA LEU A 115 -1.44 -2.98 -6.41
C LEU A 115 -2.83 -2.48 -6.82
N PHE A 116 -3.37 -2.98 -7.95
CA PHE A 116 -4.72 -2.62 -8.38
C PHE A 116 -5.80 -3.15 -7.43
N ALA A 117 -5.65 -4.36 -6.91
CA ALA A 117 -6.57 -4.90 -5.90
C ALA A 117 -6.59 -4.03 -4.63
N MET A 118 -5.42 -3.57 -4.17
CA MET A 118 -5.31 -2.65 -3.04
C MET A 118 -6.01 -1.31 -3.32
N LEU A 119 -5.84 -0.75 -4.52
CA LEU A 119 -6.53 0.47 -4.94
C LEU A 119 -8.05 0.31 -4.92
N ILE A 120 -8.55 -0.79 -5.50
CA ILE A 120 -9.99 -1.07 -5.56
C ILE A 120 -10.55 -1.27 -4.15
N ALA A 121 -9.87 -2.07 -3.32
CA ALA A 121 -10.29 -2.31 -1.94
C ALA A 121 -10.38 -1.00 -1.16
N TYR A 122 -9.42 -0.10 -1.34
CA TYR A 122 -9.41 1.18 -0.67
C TYR A 122 -10.47 2.17 -1.21
N LEU A 123 -10.80 2.11 -2.50
CA LEU A 123 -11.93 2.88 -3.05
C LEU A 123 -13.27 2.40 -2.48
N VAL A 124 -13.43 1.10 -2.28
CA VAL A 124 -14.61 0.54 -1.59
C VAL A 124 -14.65 1.01 -0.14
N ASP A 125 -13.51 1.04 0.54
CA ASP A 125 -13.40 1.51 1.92
C ASP A 125 -13.79 3.00 2.07
N TRP A 126 -13.52 3.85 1.07
CA TRP A 126 -14.04 5.21 1.00
C TRP A 126 -15.57 5.27 1.05
N ILE A 127 -16.25 4.36 0.36
CA ILE A 127 -17.72 4.29 0.39
C ILE A 127 -18.20 3.98 1.81
N MET A 128 -17.49 3.11 2.54
CA MET A 128 -17.85 2.78 3.92
C MET A 128 -17.72 3.96 4.87
N VAL A 129 -16.78 4.89 4.66
CA VAL A 129 -16.68 6.14 5.45
C VAL A 129 -17.96 6.97 5.31
N PHE A 130 -18.47 7.13 4.09
CA PHE A 130 -19.72 7.86 3.88
C PHE A 130 -20.92 7.10 4.46
N LEU A 131 -20.93 5.77 4.35
CA LEU A 131 -22.00 4.96 4.93
C LEU A 131 -22.01 5.03 6.48
N ALA A 132 -20.85 5.13 7.12
CA ALA A 132 -20.75 5.34 8.56
C ALA A 132 -21.49 6.62 8.98
N HIS A 133 -21.27 7.69 8.25
CA HIS A 133 -21.95 8.96 8.54
C HIS A 133 -23.44 8.95 8.16
N PHE A 134 -23.79 8.61 6.91
CA PHE A 134 -25.16 8.79 6.42
C PHE A 134 -26.14 7.70 6.83
N VAL A 135 -25.66 6.49 7.13
CA VAL A 135 -26.51 5.32 7.46
C VAL A 135 -26.39 4.94 8.92
N ALA A 136 -25.18 4.90 9.48
CA ALA A 136 -24.96 4.52 10.87
C ALA A 136 -25.02 5.71 11.84
N GLY A 137 -25.12 6.95 11.36
CA GLY A 137 -25.33 8.15 12.18
C GLY A 137 -24.07 8.66 12.86
N GLU A 138 -22.87 8.36 12.30
CA GLU A 138 -21.63 8.96 12.77
C GLU A 138 -21.70 10.49 12.75
N ASP A 139 -21.07 11.15 13.73
CA ASP A 139 -21.04 12.60 13.82
C ASP A 139 -20.16 13.22 12.71
N LEU A 140 -20.37 14.52 12.43
CA LEU A 140 -19.62 15.24 11.40
C LEU A 140 -18.13 15.29 11.70
N LEU A 141 -17.72 15.33 12.96
CA LEU A 141 -16.32 15.38 13.35
C LEU A 141 -15.64 14.05 13.02
N GLY A 142 -16.28 12.92 13.30
CA GLY A 142 -15.84 11.58 12.93
C GLY A 142 -15.64 11.47 11.43
N LEU A 143 -16.64 11.87 10.64
CA LEU A 143 -16.53 11.91 9.17
C LEU A 143 -15.32 12.73 8.71
N MET A 144 -15.13 13.93 9.24
CA MET A 144 -14.01 14.81 8.82
C MET A 144 -12.65 14.19 9.13
N ILE A 145 -12.48 13.59 10.29
CA ILE A 145 -11.22 12.96 10.68
C ILE A 145 -10.96 11.72 9.82
N ASN A 146 -11.96 10.88 9.65
CA ASN A 146 -11.83 9.66 8.85
C ASN A 146 -11.58 9.98 7.38
N ALA A 147 -12.30 10.93 6.79
CA ALA A 147 -12.05 11.42 5.45
C ALA A 147 -10.63 12.01 5.31
N GLY A 148 -10.15 12.76 6.31
CA GLY A 148 -8.78 13.28 6.33
C GLY A 148 -7.72 12.18 6.29
N ILE A 149 -7.88 11.12 7.08
CA ILE A 149 -7.00 9.94 7.06
C ILE A 149 -7.04 9.27 5.68
N HIS A 150 -8.23 9.12 5.10
CA HIS A 150 -8.41 8.51 3.79
C HIS A 150 -7.76 9.33 2.66
N VAL A 151 -7.80 10.66 2.72
CA VAL A 151 -7.08 11.53 1.77
C VAL A 151 -5.57 11.26 1.84
N VAL A 152 -4.99 11.22 3.04
CA VAL A 152 -3.56 10.95 3.22
C VAL A 152 -3.18 9.56 2.72
N ALA A 153 -3.98 8.55 3.05
CA ALA A 153 -3.75 7.18 2.58
C ALA A 153 -3.89 7.05 1.06
N SER A 154 -4.88 7.73 0.45
CA SER A 154 -5.05 7.81 -1.01
C SER A 154 -3.83 8.42 -1.68
N PHE A 155 -3.22 9.45 -1.07
CA PHE A 155 -1.98 10.04 -1.57
C PHE A 155 -0.86 9.01 -1.68
N PHE A 156 -0.67 8.14 -0.68
CA PHE A 156 0.33 7.07 -0.74
C PHE A 156 0.05 6.06 -1.87
N LEU A 157 -1.22 5.72 -2.11
CA LEU A 157 -1.61 4.82 -3.18
C LEU A 157 -1.40 5.44 -4.56
N ILE A 158 -1.75 6.71 -4.74
CA ILE A 158 -1.49 7.45 -5.98
C ILE A 158 0.02 7.56 -6.23
N LEU A 159 0.80 7.84 -5.18
CA LEU A 159 2.25 7.88 -5.26
C LEU A 159 2.83 6.52 -5.67
N ALA A 160 2.33 5.43 -5.10
CA ALA A 160 2.75 4.08 -5.49
C ALA A 160 2.43 3.78 -6.96
N LEU A 161 1.25 4.16 -7.44
CA LEU A 161 0.87 4.02 -8.83
C LEU A 161 1.77 4.87 -9.77
N TYR A 162 2.03 6.11 -9.40
CA TYR A 162 2.93 6.98 -10.14
C TYR A 162 4.35 6.39 -10.24
N GLN A 163 4.89 5.90 -9.12
CA GLN A 163 6.21 5.27 -9.11
C GLN A 163 6.23 3.95 -9.89
N TYR A 164 5.14 3.19 -9.89
CA TYR A 164 5.00 2.01 -10.75
C TYR A 164 5.17 2.37 -12.24
N TYR A 165 4.47 3.41 -12.70
CA TYR A 165 4.64 3.88 -14.08
C TYR A 165 6.03 4.44 -14.35
N SER A 166 6.70 5.02 -13.35
CA SER A 166 8.09 5.46 -13.47
C SER A 166 9.02 4.28 -13.73
N VAL A 167 8.84 3.13 -13.06
CA VAL A 167 9.61 1.89 -13.34
C VAL A 167 9.38 1.44 -14.78
N LEU A 168 8.12 1.34 -15.20
CA LEU A 168 7.78 0.94 -16.58
C LEU A 168 8.37 1.88 -17.63
N ASN A 169 8.41 3.19 -17.38
CA ASN A 169 9.00 4.16 -18.29
C ASN A 169 10.52 4.00 -18.41
N VAL A 170 11.20 3.69 -17.29
CA VAL A 170 12.63 3.37 -17.32
C VAL A 170 12.87 2.10 -18.12
N GLU A 171 12.13 1.02 -17.84
CA GLU A 171 12.23 -0.23 -18.60
C GLU A 171 11.97 -0.03 -20.10
N LYS A 172 10.94 0.73 -20.45
CA LYS A 172 10.60 1.04 -21.85
C LYS A 172 11.70 1.85 -22.55
N ARG A 173 12.27 2.84 -21.86
CA ARG A 173 13.33 3.71 -22.41
C ARG A 173 14.61 2.93 -22.73
N PHE A 174 14.89 1.88 -22.00
CA PHE A 174 16.10 1.08 -22.12
C PHE A 174 15.86 -0.32 -22.71
N LYS A 175 14.67 -0.55 -23.29
CA LYS A 175 14.27 -1.85 -23.85
C LYS A 175 15.25 -2.39 -24.91
N ASP A 176 15.94 -1.50 -25.62
CA ASP A 176 16.87 -1.87 -26.67
C ASP A 176 18.31 -2.11 -26.17
N ILE A 177 18.52 -2.04 -24.86
CA ILE A 177 19.82 -2.36 -24.26
C ILE A 177 19.85 -3.85 -23.93
N PRO A 178 20.72 -4.64 -24.57
CA PRO A 178 20.81 -6.06 -24.27
C PRO A 178 21.20 -6.29 -22.80
N THR A 179 20.61 -7.30 -22.21
CA THR A 179 20.91 -7.70 -20.82
C THR A 179 22.38 -8.18 -20.74
N VAL A 180 22.95 -8.14 -19.53
CA VAL A 180 24.31 -8.66 -19.29
C VAL A 180 24.45 -10.14 -19.71
N ALA A 181 23.37 -10.91 -19.58
CA ALA A 181 23.33 -12.31 -20.01
C ALA A 181 23.43 -12.43 -21.54
N GLU A 182 22.65 -11.64 -22.28
CA GLU A 182 22.68 -11.61 -23.76
C GLU A 182 24.02 -11.14 -24.29
N VAL A 183 24.65 -10.14 -23.65
CA VAL A 183 25.99 -9.68 -24.03
C VAL A 183 27.02 -10.78 -23.82
N LYS A 184 27.02 -11.47 -22.67
CA LYS A 184 27.95 -12.58 -22.39
C LYS A 184 27.75 -13.76 -23.34
N GLU A 185 26.49 -14.09 -23.64
CA GLU A 185 26.18 -15.17 -24.57
C GLU A 185 26.65 -14.83 -25.99
N LYS A 186 26.50 -13.56 -26.41
CA LYS A 186 27.01 -13.10 -27.70
C LYS A 186 28.54 -13.12 -27.76
N GLU A 187 29.21 -12.63 -26.72
CA GLU A 187 30.67 -12.68 -26.61
C GLU A 187 31.20 -14.13 -26.65
N LYS A 188 30.47 -15.06 -26.00
CA LYS A 188 30.83 -16.49 -26.02
C LYS A 188 30.70 -17.08 -27.42
N ARG A 189 29.61 -16.80 -28.15
CA ARG A 189 29.42 -17.26 -29.53
C ARG A 189 30.49 -16.66 -30.50
N GLU A 190 30.79 -15.36 -30.37
CA GLU A 190 31.84 -14.72 -31.16
C GLU A 190 33.24 -15.31 -30.87
N ALA A 191 33.51 -15.74 -29.62
CA ALA A 191 34.76 -16.41 -29.27
C ALA A 191 34.81 -17.84 -29.80
N GLU A 192 33.73 -18.57 -29.85
CA GLU A 192 33.61 -19.92 -30.42
C GLU A 192 33.81 -19.86 -31.96
N GLU A 193 33.16 -18.92 -32.64
CA GLU A 193 33.35 -18.74 -34.11
C GLU A 193 34.76 -18.37 -34.49
N ASN A 194 35.49 -17.57 -33.67
CA ASN A 194 36.88 -17.19 -33.95
C ASN A 194 37.90 -18.33 -33.65
N HIS A 195 37.48 -19.40 -32.97
CA HIS A 195 38.33 -20.58 -32.74
C HIS A 195 38.18 -21.67 -33.81
N GLU A 196 37.12 -21.59 -34.63
CA GLU A 196 36.89 -22.52 -35.74
C GLU A 196 37.52 -22.08 -37.08
N HIS A 197 38.07 -20.89 -37.13
CA HIS A 197 38.85 -20.35 -38.28
C HIS A 197 40.33 -20.22 -37.93
#